data_61f1e501919e17b5165f861cdee1c36b
#
_entry.id   61f1e501919e17b5165f861cdee1c36b
#
_cell.length_a   1.000
_cell.length_b   1.000
_cell.length_c   1.000
_cell.angle_alpha   90.00
_cell.angle_beta   90.00
_cell.angle_gamma   90.00
#
_symmetry.space_group_name_H-M   'P 1'
#
loop_
_entity.id
_entity.type
_entity.pdbx_description
1 polymer ?
#
loop_
_entity_poly.entity_id
_entity_poly.type
_entity_poly.pdbx_seq_one_letter_code
_entity_poly.pdbx_strand_id
1 'polypeptide(L)'
;MVRLKRLAVIVAAVIVMGGLSSPAAAQATRTWVSGVGDDVNPCSRTAPCKTFAGAISKTAANGEINCLDSGGFGTVTITKSMAIVCDGTIAGMLASLTNGILVNAGDKDNVVLSGLDIHGGGTGKNGVRILKAGSVVIRNSVIQAFSTPTSRGISVEGPAAVTVAGSAIINNTIGLSGQIVSAGDNLLAGNGSDGQFASTKTRK
;
A
#
# COMPACT_ATOMS: atom_id res chain seq x y z
N MET A 1 -20.87 -51.77 33.03
CA MET A 1 -20.22 -51.54 31.72
C MET A 1 -20.69 -50.31 30.97
N VAL A 2 -21.95 -49.89 30.98
CA VAL A 2 -22.49 -48.73 30.25
C VAL A 2 -21.92 -47.37 30.73
N ARG A 3 -21.70 -47.19 32.03
CA ARG A 3 -21.16 -45.93 32.61
C ARG A 3 -19.70 -45.67 32.24
N LEU A 4 -18.87 -46.73 32.14
CA LEU A 4 -17.46 -46.59 31.75
C LEU A 4 -17.28 -46.20 30.27
N LYS A 5 -18.14 -46.71 29.39
CA LYS A 5 -18.13 -46.36 27.96
C LYS A 5 -18.55 -44.92 27.71
N ARG A 6 -19.47 -44.37 28.51
CA ARG A 6 -19.89 -42.94 28.41
C ARG A 6 -18.78 -41.98 28.88
N LEU A 7 -18.03 -42.33 29.91
CA LEU A 7 -16.91 -41.54 30.41
C LEU A 7 -15.76 -41.46 29.38
N ALA A 8 -15.45 -42.62 28.75
CA ALA A 8 -14.41 -42.65 27.69
C ALA A 8 -14.74 -41.81 26.46
N VAL A 9 -16.02 -41.75 26.05
CA VAL A 9 -16.48 -40.92 24.92
C VAL A 9 -16.39 -39.44 25.25
N ILE A 10 -16.70 -39.02 26.48
CA ILE A 10 -16.62 -37.61 26.91
C ILE A 10 -15.14 -37.15 26.97
N VAL A 11 -14.24 -37.96 27.48
CA VAL A 11 -12.80 -37.66 27.53
C VAL A 11 -12.20 -37.58 26.11
N ALA A 12 -12.58 -38.46 25.20
CA ALA A 12 -12.15 -38.42 23.80
C ALA A 12 -12.66 -37.14 23.09
N ALA A 13 -13.89 -36.69 23.34
CA ALA A 13 -14.45 -35.46 22.75
C ALA A 13 -13.73 -34.19 23.24
N VAL A 14 -13.31 -34.15 24.52
CA VAL A 14 -12.57 -33.00 25.07
C VAL A 14 -11.15 -32.92 24.50
N ILE A 15 -10.50 -34.04 24.23
CA ILE A 15 -9.14 -34.05 23.65
C ILE A 15 -9.15 -33.59 22.18
N VAL A 16 -10.20 -33.85 21.42
CA VAL A 16 -10.32 -33.43 20.02
C VAL A 16 -10.58 -31.92 19.89
N MET A 17 -11.22 -31.26 20.87
CA MET A 17 -11.44 -29.81 20.88
C MET A 17 -10.22 -28.99 21.27
N GLY A 18 -9.21 -29.57 21.89
CA GLY A 18 -7.99 -28.88 22.33
C GLY A 18 -6.91 -28.70 21.24
N GLY A 19 -7.08 -29.29 20.06
CA GLY A 19 -6.03 -29.38 19.03
C GLY A 19 -6.08 -28.35 17.89
N LEU A 20 -7.03 -27.43 17.83
CA LEU A 20 -7.22 -26.49 16.73
C LEU A 20 -6.88 -25.03 17.06
N SER A 21 -6.00 -24.80 18.02
CA SER A 21 -5.40 -23.46 18.17
C SER A 21 -4.37 -23.25 17.06
N SER A 22 -4.83 -22.79 15.89
CA SER A 22 -3.91 -22.17 14.91
C SER A 22 -3.20 -21.03 15.62
N PRO A 23 -1.85 -20.95 15.55
CA PRO A 23 -1.15 -19.79 16.09
C PRO A 23 -1.69 -18.55 15.38
N ALA A 24 -2.38 -17.66 16.11
CA ALA A 24 -2.72 -16.35 15.61
C ALA A 24 -1.40 -15.61 15.38
N ALA A 25 -0.96 -15.50 14.14
CA ALA A 25 0.18 -14.66 13.80
C ALA A 25 -0.23 -13.21 14.10
N ALA A 26 0.25 -12.67 15.22
CA ALA A 26 0.01 -11.28 15.59
C ALA A 26 0.65 -10.39 14.52
N GLN A 27 -0.15 -9.56 13.87
CA GLN A 27 0.37 -8.57 12.91
C GLN A 27 1.20 -7.52 13.67
N ALA A 28 2.36 -7.17 13.12
CA ALA A 28 3.24 -6.18 13.71
C ALA A 28 2.77 -4.75 13.38
N THR A 29 2.90 -3.83 14.31
CA THR A 29 2.61 -2.41 14.07
C THR A 29 3.66 -1.73 13.18
N ARG A 30 4.84 -2.34 13.04
CA ARG A 30 5.89 -1.92 12.11
C ARG A 30 6.53 -3.12 11.44
N THR A 31 6.64 -3.06 10.13
CA THR A 31 7.27 -4.08 9.28
C THR A 31 8.28 -3.44 8.34
N TRP A 32 9.15 -4.25 7.76
CA TRP A 32 10.21 -3.77 6.88
C TRP A 32 10.27 -4.59 5.59
N VAL A 33 10.60 -3.89 4.50
CA VAL A 33 10.97 -4.49 3.22
C VAL A 33 12.43 -4.18 2.89
N SER A 34 13.07 -5.07 2.14
CA SER A 34 14.45 -4.93 1.67
C SER A 34 14.60 -5.47 0.25
N GLY A 35 15.48 -4.88 -0.54
CA GLY A 35 15.84 -5.36 -1.86
C GLY A 35 16.36 -6.80 -1.88
N VAL A 36 16.89 -7.28 -0.75
CA VAL A 36 17.36 -8.66 -0.52
C VAL A 36 16.47 -9.46 0.44
N GLY A 37 15.28 -8.95 0.76
CA GLY A 37 14.31 -9.60 1.66
C GLY A 37 13.64 -10.83 1.04
N ASP A 38 12.82 -11.52 1.84
CA ASP A 38 12.02 -12.66 1.42
C ASP A 38 10.63 -12.59 2.06
N ASP A 39 9.57 -12.82 1.29
CA ASP A 39 8.20 -12.73 1.78
C ASP A 39 7.79 -13.89 2.71
N VAL A 40 8.61 -14.94 2.86
CA VAL A 40 8.44 -15.94 3.91
C VAL A 40 8.85 -15.41 5.29
N ASN A 41 9.68 -14.39 5.35
CA ASN A 41 10.15 -13.75 6.58
C ASN A 41 9.00 -13.08 7.36
N PRO A 42 9.14 -12.87 8.68
CA PRO A 42 8.15 -12.17 9.49
C PRO A 42 8.06 -10.66 9.20
N CYS A 43 8.84 -10.12 8.27
CA CYS A 43 9.00 -8.69 7.96
C CYS A 43 9.53 -7.87 9.15
N SER A 44 10.28 -8.49 10.06
CA SER A 44 11.02 -7.76 11.09
C SER A 44 12.21 -7.02 10.47
N ARG A 45 12.83 -6.11 11.23
CA ARG A 45 14.00 -5.37 10.73
C ARG A 45 15.18 -6.28 10.41
N THR A 46 15.34 -7.40 11.12
CA THR A 46 16.42 -8.37 10.92
C THR A 46 16.09 -9.49 9.94
N ALA A 47 14.81 -9.66 9.61
CA ALA A 47 14.29 -10.62 8.63
C ALA A 47 13.19 -9.93 7.81
N PRO A 48 13.56 -9.00 6.89
CA PRO A 48 12.62 -8.19 6.12
C PRO A 48 11.91 -8.99 5.03
N CYS A 49 10.76 -8.52 4.63
CA CYS A 49 10.05 -9.01 3.45
C CYS A 49 10.65 -8.44 2.15
N LYS A 50 10.36 -9.10 1.03
CA LYS A 50 10.81 -8.67 -0.30
C LYS A 50 9.87 -7.63 -0.89
N THR A 51 8.57 -7.76 -0.68
CA THR A 51 7.56 -6.95 -1.38
C THR A 51 6.62 -6.24 -0.40
N PHE A 52 6.02 -5.13 -0.87
CA PHE A 52 4.93 -4.48 -0.13
C PHE A 52 3.72 -5.40 0.05
N ALA A 53 3.43 -6.25 -0.94
CA ALA A 53 2.34 -7.22 -0.85
C ALA A 53 2.59 -8.27 0.25
N GLY A 54 3.83 -8.75 0.40
CA GLY A 54 4.23 -9.62 1.49
C GLY A 54 4.16 -8.94 2.85
N ALA A 55 4.66 -7.70 2.92
CA ALA A 55 4.68 -6.94 4.17
C ALA A 55 3.28 -6.54 4.66
N ILE A 56 2.37 -6.10 3.77
CA ILE A 56 1.03 -5.63 4.16
C ILE A 56 0.19 -6.70 4.86
N SER A 57 0.39 -7.97 4.50
CA SER A 57 -0.30 -9.10 5.13
C SER A 57 0.11 -9.29 6.60
N LYS A 58 1.32 -8.85 6.97
CA LYS A 58 1.93 -8.98 8.29
C LYS A 58 1.92 -7.67 9.10
N THR A 59 1.50 -6.58 8.47
CA THR A 59 1.34 -5.27 9.12
C THR A 59 -0.05 -5.13 9.71
N ALA A 60 -0.16 -4.69 10.95
CA ALA A 60 -1.44 -4.41 11.60
C ALA A 60 -2.16 -3.20 10.98
N ALA A 61 -3.46 -3.07 11.20
CA ALA A 61 -4.16 -1.81 10.95
C ALA A 61 -3.51 -0.67 11.77
N ASN A 62 -3.43 0.52 11.19
CA ASN A 62 -2.68 1.68 11.68
C ASN A 62 -1.16 1.44 11.82
N GLY A 63 -0.65 0.37 11.21
CA GLY A 63 0.77 0.07 11.20
C GLY A 63 1.52 0.74 10.03
N GLU A 64 2.84 0.50 10.00
CA GLU A 64 3.75 1.13 9.04
C GLU A 64 4.67 0.10 8.39
N ILE A 65 4.89 0.23 7.08
CA ILE A 65 5.91 -0.50 6.32
C ILE A 65 7.06 0.47 6.03
N ASN A 66 8.29 0.11 6.40
CA ASN A 66 9.50 0.87 6.10
C ASN A 66 10.39 0.14 5.09
N CYS A 67 11.12 0.89 4.26
CA CYS A 67 12.18 0.37 3.42
C CYS A 67 13.52 0.43 4.17
N LEU A 68 14.25 -0.70 4.24
CA LEU A 68 15.59 -0.75 4.85
C LEU A 68 16.65 -0.26 3.88
N ASP A 69 16.47 -0.54 2.61
CA ASP A 69 17.43 -0.24 1.54
C ASP A 69 16.66 0.01 0.22
N SER A 70 17.40 0.37 -0.82
CA SER A 70 16.86 0.56 -2.16
C SER A 70 16.53 -0.77 -2.83
N GLY A 71 15.39 -0.83 -3.52
CA GLY A 71 14.96 -2.05 -4.20
C GLY A 71 13.68 -1.91 -4.98
N GLY A 72 13.31 -2.98 -5.68
CA GLY A 72 12.01 -3.13 -6.33
C GLY A 72 11.07 -3.89 -5.38
N PHE A 73 9.98 -3.24 -4.95
CA PHE A 73 9.09 -3.77 -3.92
C PHE A 73 7.71 -4.20 -4.46
N GLY A 74 7.53 -4.12 -5.79
CA GLY A 74 6.30 -4.56 -6.45
C GLY A 74 5.10 -3.63 -6.17
N THR A 75 3.94 -4.05 -6.64
CA THR A 75 2.68 -3.33 -6.48
C THR A 75 1.93 -3.78 -5.22
N VAL A 76 0.99 -2.96 -4.74
CA VAL A 76 0.25 -3.28 -3.51
C VAL A 76 -1.20 -2.81 -3.56
N THR A 77 -2.09 -3.58 -2.92
CA THR A 77 -3.46 -3.18 -2.61
C THR A 77 -3.59 -2.89 -1.12
N ILE A 78 -4.04 -1.69 -0.79
CA ILE A 78 -4.23 -1.21 0.59
C ILE A 78 -5.71 -1.23 0.93
N THR A 79 -6.07 -1.98 1.98
CA THR A 79 -7.46 -2.20 2.40
C THR A 79 -7.74 -1.77 3.85
N LYS A 80 -6.80 -1.09 4.48
CA LYS A 80 -6.86 -0.67 5.89
C LYS A 80 -6.05 0.61 6.12
N SER A 81 -6.26 1.26 7.25
CA SER A 81 -5.38 2.35 7.68
C SER A 81 -3.94 1.89 7.81
N MET A 82 -2.99 2.57 7.16
CA MET A 82 -1.56 2.28 7.27
C MET A 82 -0.67 3.35 6.64
N ALA A 83 0.62 3.26 6.89
CA ALA A 83 1.65 4.03 6.22
C ALA A 83 2.64 3.13 5.47
N ILE A 84 3.11 3.58 4.30
CA ILE A 84 4.31 3.06 3.61
C ILE A 84 5.28 4.23 3.55
N VAL A 85 6.42 4.12 4.24
CA VAL A 85 7.39 5.20 4.42
C VAL A 85 8.78 4.72 4.03
N CYS A 86 9.26 5.22 2.89
CA CYS A 86 10.55 4.83 2.29
C CYS A 86 11.45 6.05 2.01
N ASP A 87 11.23 7.15 2.75
CA ASP A 87 12.06 8.35 2.59
C ASP A 87 13.55 8.03 2.79
N GLY A 88 14.40 8.53 1.89
CA GLY A 88 15.85 8.31 1.94
C GLY A 88 16.34 7.03 1.23
N THR A 89 15.45 6.24 0.64
CA THR A 89 15.78 5.07 -0.20
C THR A 89 15.15 5.20 -1.58
N ILE A 90 15.60 4.40 -2.54
CA ILE A 90 14.91 4.26 -3.83
C ILE A 90 13.93 3.09 -3.72
N ALA A 91 12.67 3.41 -3.43
CA ALA A 91 11.60 2.42 -3.30
C ALA A 91 10.87 2.25 -4.64
N GLY A 92 11.45 1.45 -5.54
CA GLY A 92 10.96 1.21 -6.89
C GLY A 92 9.71 0.32 -6.91
N MET A 93 8.70 0.73 -7.66
CA MET A 93 7.48 -0.02 -7.92
C MET A 93 7.21 -0.06 -9.42
N LEU A 94 7.48 -1.18 -10.08
CA LEU A 94 7.13 -1.35 -11.49
C LEU A 94 5.71 -1.92 -11.62
N ALA A 95 4.82 -1.14 -12.26
CA ALA A 95 3.41 -1.48 -12.46
C ALA A 95 3.11 -1.80 -13.93
N SER A 96 3.69 -2.87 -14.46
CA SER A 96 3.40 -3.32 -15.82
C SER A 96 2.00 -3.97 -15.89
N LEU A 97 1.14 -3.51 -16.80
CA LEU A 97 -0.23 -3.99 -17.03
C LEU A 97 -1.19 -3.87 -15.83
N THR A 98 -0.78 -3.25 -14.75
CA THR A 98 -1.55 -3.14 -13.51
C THR A 98 -1.49 -1.73 -12.92
N ASN A 99 -2.04 -1.53 -11.71
CA ASN A 99 -1.85 -0.30 -10.94
C ASN A 99 -0.61 -0.45 -10.03
N GLY A 100 0.11 0.63 -9.77
CA GLY A 100 1.19 0.67 -8.80
C GLY A 100 0.64 0.42 -7.39
N ILE A 101 -0.24 1.32 -6.95
CA ILE A 101 -0.94 1.20 -5.67
C ILE A 101 -2.44 1.29 -5.91
N LEU A 102 -3.18 0.32 -5.39
CA LEU A 102 -4.64 0.36 -5.31
C LEU A 102 -5.05 0.61 -3.86
N VAL A 103 -5.76 1.71 -3.59
CA VAL A 103 -6.34 2.00 -2.27
C VAL A 103 -7.85 1.72 -2.32
N ASN A 104 -8.27 0.74 -1.54
CA ASN A 104 -9.67 0.38 -1.36
C ASN A 104 -9.92 0.06 0.13
N ALA A 105 -9.85 1.09 0.94
CA ALA A 105 -9.94 1.02 2.41
C ALA A 105 -11.30 1.49 2.92
N GLY A 106 -11.50 1.52 4.22
CA GLY A 106 -12.75 2.00 4.84
C GLY A 106 -12.90 3.53 4.81
N ASP A 107 -14.11 4.03 4.97
CA ASP A 107 -14.43 5.48 4.94
C ASP A 107 -13.72 6.31 6.02
N LYS A 108 -13.18 5.66 7.05
CA LYS A 108 -12.44 6.31 8.14
C LYS A 108 -10.95 5.96 8.13
N ASP A 109 -10.53 5.14 7.16
CA ASP A 109 -9.14 4.69 7.07
C ASP A 109 -8.25 5.79 6.52
N ASN A 110 -7.07 5.92 7.10
CA ASN A 110 -6.05 6.87 6.71
C ASN A 110 -4.85 6.15 6.11
N VAL A 111 -4.44 6.57 4.91
CA VAL A 111 -3.30 5.99 4.19
C VAL A 111 -2.24 7.07 3.97
N VAL A 112 -0.99 6.74 4.29
CA VAL A 112 0.17 7.61 4.02
C VAL A 112 1.15 6.87 3.11
N LEU A 113 1.53 7.51 2.00
CA LEU A 113 2.51 7.04 1.02
C LEU A 113 3.64 8.04 0.94
N SER A 114 4.87 7.63 1.24
CA SER A 114 6.02 8.53 1.29
C SER A 114 7.28 7.90 0.70
N GLY A 115 8.01 8.67 -0.12
CA GLY A 115 9.31 8.26 -0.64
C GLY A 115 9.26 7.14 -1.68
N LEU A 116 8.23 7.09 -2.52
CA LEU A 116 8.01 6.01 -3.49
C LEU A 116 8.37 6.45 -4.91
N ASP A 117 8.97 5.56 -5.71
CA ASP A 117 9.16 5.71 -7.15
C ASP A 117 8.27 4.70 -7.89
N ILE A 118 7.13 5.20 -8.39
CA ILE A 118 6.08 4.38 -9.01
C ILE A 118 6.15 4.55 -10.54
N HIS A 119 6.58 3.50 -11.22
CA HIS A 119 6.85 3.51 -12.65
C HIS A 119 5.91 2.57 -13.42
N GLY A 120 5.23 3.09 -14.43
CA GLY A 120 4.24 2.35 -15.22
C GLY A 120 4.84 1.45 -16.30
N GLY A 121 6.13 1.57 -16.62
CA GLY A 121 6.79 0.79 -17.67
C GLY A 121 6.14 0.94 -19.06
N GLY A 122 5.45 2.03 -19.33
CA GLY A 122 4.73 2.27 -20.58
C GLY A 122 3.40 1.50 -20.71
N THR A 123 3.11 0.53 -19.84
CA THR A 123 1.94 -0.36 -19.94
C THR A 123 1.06 -0.35 -18.69
N GLY A 124 1.50 0.33 -17.62
CA GLY A 124 0.77 0.46 -16.36
C GLY A 124 -0.59 1.16 -16.53
N LYS A 125 -1.55 0.80 -15.68
CA LYS A 125 -2.90 1.38 -15.71
C LYS A 125 -2.96 2.71 -14.98
N ASN A 126 -2.63 2.71 -13.69
CA ASN A 126 -2.54 3.92 -12.87
C ASN A 126 -1.38 3.80 -11.88
N GLY A 127 -0.74 4.93 -11.55
CA GLY A 127 0.28 4.97 -10.52
C GLY A 127 -0.34 4.71 -9.14
N VAL A 128 -1.20 5.62 -8.71
CA VAL A 128 -2.02 5.43 -7.50
C VAL A 128 -3.49 5.53 -7.87
N ARG A 129 -4.23 4.45 -7.67
CA ARG A 129 -5.68 4.38 -7.89
C ARG A 129 -6.41 4.33 -6.56
N ILE A 130 -7.29 5.29 -6.30
CA ILE A 130 -8.01 5.41 -5.04
C ILE A 130 -9.50 5.19 -5.32
N LEU A 131 -10.02 4.05 -4.85
CA LEU A 131 -11.42 3.70 -4.93
C LEU A 131 -12.19 4.19 -3.70
N LYS A 132 -11.54 4.12 -2.51
CA LYS A 132 -12.17 4.49 -1.25
C LYS A 132 -11.12 4.62 -0.14
N ALA A 133 -11.23 5.67 0.67
CA ALA A 133 -10.52 5.85 1.94
C ALA A 133 -11.12 7.05 2.70
N GLY A 134 -10.84 7.20 3.98
CA GLY A 134 -11.10 8.44 4.73
C GLY A 134 -10.15 9.53 4.26
N SER A 135 -8.84 9.27 4.29
CA SER A 135 -7.83 10.16 3.73
C SER A 135 -6.66 9.41 3.09
N VAL A 136 -6.04 10.03 2.07
CA VAL A 136 -4.79 9.55 1.46
C VAL A 136 -3.83 10.72 1.35
N VAL A 137 -2.63 10.57 1.92
CA VAL A 137 -1.53 11.53 1.79
C VAL A 137 -0.42 10.89 0.97
N ILE A 138 -0.05 11.52 -0.15
CA ILE A 138 1.07 11.12 -1.00
C ILE A 138 2.12 12.20 -0.89
N ARG A 139 3.34 11.86 -0.50
CA ARG A 139 4.41 12.85 -0.36
C ARG A 139 5.77 12.31 -0.78
N ASN A 140 6.65 13.22 -1.20
CA ASN A 140 8.04 12.91 -1.54
C ASN A 140 8.16 11.73 -2.54
N SER A 141 7.23 11.63 -3.49
CA SER A 141 7.11 10.48 -4.37
C SER A 141 7.20 10.89 -5.85
N VAL A 142 7.67 9.97 -6.69
CA VAL A 142 7.67 10.12 -8.14
C VAL A 142 6.67 9.14 -8.75
N ILE A 143 5.79 9.61 -9.62
CA ILE A 143 4.77 8.79 -10.29
C ILE A 143 4.88 9.04 -11.79
N GLN A 144 5.32 8.03 -12.55
CA GLN A 144 5.76 8.26 -13.92
C GLN A 144 5.51 7.09 -14.88
N ALA A 145 5.55 7.43 -16.17
CA ALA A 145 5.52 6.49 -17.30
C ALA A 145 4.28 5.60 -17.38
N PHE A 146 3.13 6.12 -16.97
CA PHE A 146 1.83 5.51 -17.22
C PHE A 146 1.29 6.02 -18.55
N SER A 147 1.64 5.33 -19.66
CA SER A 147 1.54 5.85 -21.04
C SER A 147 0.46 5.16 -21.88
N THR A 148 -0.39 4.30 -21.32
CA THR A 148 -1.55 3.76 -22.07
C THR A 148 -2.64 4.83 -22.25
N PRO A 149 -3.52 4.74 -23.27
CA PRO A 149 -4.47 5.82 -23.57
C PRO A 149 -5.37 6.28 -22.45
N THR A 150 -5.64 5.40 -21.46
CA THR A 150 -6.51 5.70 -20.32
C THR A 150 -5.79 5.74 -18.99
N SER A 151 -4.45 5.61 -19.00
CA SER A 151 -3.64 5.56 -17.78
C SER A 151 -3.50 6.92 -17.11
N ARG A 152 -3.34 6.88 -15.79
CA ARG A 152 -3.23 8.07 -14.94
C ARG A 152 -2.08 7.93 -13.95
N GLY A 153 -1.41 9.03 -13.65
CA GLY A 153 -0.50 9.11 -12.52
C GLY A 153 -1.26 8.86 -11.22
N ILE A 154 -2.23 9.72 -10.89
CA ILE A 154 -3.10 9.57 -9.73
C ILE A 154 -4.56 9.61 -10.19
N SER A 155 -5.37 8.60 -9.79
CA SER A 155 -6.79 8.48 -10.09
C SER A 155 -7.59 8.36 -8.80
N VAL A 156 -8.49 9.33 -8.54
CA VAL A 156 -9.44 9.31 -7.41
C VAL A 156 -10.83 9.08 -7.99
N GLU A 157 -11.39 7.89 -7.75
CA GLU A 157 -12.64 7.43 -8.36
C GLU A 157 -13.79 7.35 -7.35
N GLY A 158 -13.49 7.39 -6.05
CA GLY A 158 -14.48 7.31 -5.00
C GLY A 158 -14.18 8.28 -3.84
N PRO A 159 -14.94 8.19 -2.74
CA PRO A 159 -14.81 9.10 -1.62
C PRO A 159 -13.46 8.93 -0.92
N ALA A 160 -12.65 10.00 -0.94
CA ALA A 160 -11.41 10.11 -0.18
C ALA A 160 -10.94 11.57 -0.14
N ALA A 161 -10.40 12.03 0.99
CA ALA A 161 -9.69 13.29 1.08
C ALA A 161 -8.23 13.09 0.67
N VAL A 162 -7.86 13.44 -0.56
CA VAL A 162 -6.52 13.18 -1.11
C VAL A 162 -5.67 14.43 -1.10
N THR A 163 -4.47 14.35 -0.52
CA THR A 163 -3.48 15.44 -0.51
C THR A 163 -2.15 14.96 -1.08
N VAL A 164 -1.55 15.76 -1.96
CA VAL A 164 -0.24 15.49 -2.56
C VAL A 164 0.73 16.61 -2.17
N ALA A 165 1.95 16.25 -1.74
CA ALA A 165 2.97 17.17 -1.28
C ALA A 165 4.37 16.74 -1.75
N GLY A 166 5.23 17.68 -2.20
CA GLY A 166 6.62 17.43 -2.54
C GLY A 166 6.83 16.30 -3.55
N SER A 167 5.87 16.08 -4.45
CA SER A 167 5.86 14.93 -5.34
C SER A 167 5.94 15.36 -6.81
N ALA A 168 6.51 14.48 -7.65
CA ALA A 168 6.57 14.66 -9.10
C ALA A 168 5.63 13.65 -9.78
N ILE A 169 4.67 14.15 -10.55
CA ILE A 169 3.75 13.37 -11.37
C ILE A 169 4.07 13.72 -12.83
N ILE A 170 4.85 12.87 -13.48
CA ILE A 170 5.50 13.22 -14.75
C ILE A 170 5.38 12.13 -15.80
N ASN A 171 5.40 12.53 -17.07
CA ASN A 171 5.44 11.61 -18.23
C ASN A 171 4.31 10.54 -18.20
N ASN A 172 3.11 10.94 -17.77
CA ASN A 172 1.91 10.08 -17.80
C ASN A 172 0.98 10.53 -18.94
N THR A 173 0.06 9.67 -19.37
CA THR A 173 -0.99 10.10 -20.32
C THR A 173 -1.86 11.17 -19.64
N ILE A 174 -2.30 10.91 -18.42
CA ILE A 174 -3.00 11.89 -17.59
C ILE A 174 -2.29 11.95 -16.24
N GLY A 175 -1.86 13.13 -15.79
CA GLY A 175 -1.20 13.31 -14.50
C GLY A 175 -2.15 13.05 -13.35
N LEU A 176 -3.22 13.82 -13.27
CA LEU A 176 -4.19 13.83 -12.17
C LEU A 176 -5.63 13.63 -12.68
N SER A 177 -6.42 12.85 -11.94
CA SER A 177 -7.83 12.68 -12.18
C SER A 177 -8.60 12.56 -10.85
N GLY A 178 -9.65 13.37 -10.67
CA GLY A 178 -10.48 13.40 -9.47
C GLY A 178 -10.14 14.55 -8.53
N GLN A 179 -10.66 14.50 -7.30
CA GLN A 179 -10.53 15.56 -6.30
C GLN A 179 -9.22 15.40 -5.51
N ILE A 180 -8.21 16.17 -5.84
CA ILE A 180 -6.87 16.10 -5.26
C ILE A 180 -6.47 17.49 -4.80
N VAL A 181 -5.99 17.61 -3.56
CA VAL A 181 -5.48 18.84 -2.97
C VAL A 181 -3.96 18.87 -3.08
N SER A 182 -3.39 19.98 -3.54
CA SER A 182 -1.94 20.21 -3.54
C SER A 182 -1.48 20.89 -2.24
N ALA A 183 -0.32 20.52 -1.74
CA ALA A 183 0.39 21.31 -0.71
C ALA A 183 1.21 22.48 -1.29
N GLY A 184 1.18 22.69 -2.62
CA GLY A 184 1.82 23.84 -3.29
C GLY A 184 3.26 23.61 -3.76
N ASP A 185 3.82 22.42 -3.56
CA ASP A 185 5.22 22.09 -3.84
C ASP A 185 5.37 20.84 -4.76
N ASN A 186 4.37 20.58 -5.60
CA ASN A 186 4.36 19.44 -6.51
C ASN A 186 4.78 19.86 -7.93
N LEU A 187 5.44 18.93 -8.65
CA LEU A 187 5.77 19.07 -10.05
C LEU A 187 4.80 18.27 -10.91
N LEU A 188 4.10 18.93 -11.82
CA LEU A 188 3.39 18.30 -12.93
C LEU A 188 4.13 18.64 -14.22
N ALA A 189 4.68 17.66 -14.94
CA ALA A 189 5.44 17.94 -16.15
C ALA A 189 5.44 16.75 -17.12
N GLY A 190 5.45 17.03 -18.42
CA GLY A 190 5.57 16.01 -19.46
C GLY A 190 4.37 15.06 -19.58
N ASN A 191 3.26 15.33 -18.89
CA ASN A 191 2.04 14.55 -19.04
C ASN A 191 1.31 14.94 -20.34
N GLY A 192 0.61 14.02 -20.96
CA GLY A 192 -0.27 14.34 -22.10
C GLY A 192 -1.38 15.32 -21.68
N SER A 193 -1.87 15.18 -20.45
CA SER A 193 -2.68 16.16 -19.74
C SER A 193 -2.28 16.14 -18.27
N ASP A 194 -1.95 17.29 -17.69
CA ASP A 194 -1.58 17.38 -16.27
C ASP A 194 -2.77 17.10 -15.35
N GLY A 195 -4.00 17.39 -15.80
CA GLY A 195 -5.14 17.50 -14.93
C GLY A 195 -5.06 18.77 -14.07
N GLN A 196 -5.85 18.83 -13.00
CA GLN A 196 -5.88 19.98 -12.10
C GLN A 196 -6.00 19.53 -10.65
N PHE A 197 -5.32 20.25 -9.75
CA PHE A 197 -5.62 20.16 -8.33
C PHE A 197 -6.94 20.85 -8.03
N ALA A 198 -7.79 20.25 -7.23
CA ALA A 198 -9.08 20.82 -6.80
C ALA A 198 -8.87 22.10 -5.95
N SER A 199 -7.79 22.13 -5.19
CA SER A 199 -7.33 23.31 -4.43
C SER A 199 -5.85 23.18 -4.05
N THR A 200 -5.27 24.31 -3.65
CA THR A 200 -3.91 24.34 -3.10
C THR A 200 -3.97 24.85 -1.66
N LYS A 201 -3.36 24.09 -0.73
CA LYS A 201 -3.17 24.50 0.66
C LYS A 201 -1.69 24.82 0.87
N THR A 202 -1.38 26.08 1.13
CA THR A 202 -0.01 26.46 1.48
C THR A 202 0.36 25.88 2.85
N ARG A 203 1.57 25.35 2.97
CA ARG A 203 2.13 24.97 4.29
C ARG A 203 2.18 26.22 5.18
N LYS A 204 1.68 26.07 6.40
CA LYS A 204 1.85 27.08 7.45
C LYS A 204 3.14 26.84 8.18
#